data_c3b6499deabe2949bb69ff78ea3117dd
#
_entry.id   c3b6499deabe2949bb69ff78ea3117dd
#
_cell.length_a   1.000
_cell.length_b   1.000
_cell.length_c   1.000
_cell.angle_alpha   90.00
_cell.angle_beta   90.00
_cell.angle_gamma   90.00
#
_symmetry.space_group_name_H-M   'P 1'
#
loop_
_entity.id
_entity.type
_entity.pdbx_description
1 polymer ?
#
loop_
_entity_poly.entity_id
_entity_poly.type
_entity_poly.pdbx_seq_one_letter_code
_entity_poly.pdbx_strand_id
1 'polypeptide(L)'
;QNKIIEDLKKLKSAIIEKVFCSPNQECPICRVEGFEQPLTTYKMNDFCSRIATKNKDAKCSLVLTIAAQYGLVNQESFFNKSVASENLTGYYLLHKGEFAYNRSYSAGYDWGAVKRLDNYDEGVLSTLYICFKINETIVDSDYLTYYFESTKWHRGLSDIAGEGARNHGLLNVSMTDYFNTKHRFPVIEEQKAIVKMLNAITEKERKATMLGECFQKQKQYLLRQMFI
;
A
#
# COMPACT_ATOMS: atom_id res chain seq x y z
N GLN A 1 -3.39 -9.15 -25.44
CA GLN A 1 -3.83 -8.15 -24.47
C GLN A 1 -3.32 -8.44 -23.06
N ASN A 2 -3.39 -9.69 -22.60
CA ASN A 2 -2.82 -10.10 -21.30
C ASN A 2 -1.30 -9.77 -21.22
N LYS A 3 -0.57 -9.95 -22.34
CA LYS A 3 0.85 -9.59 -22.42
C LYS A 3 1.08 -8.09 -22.20
N ILE A 4 0.25 -7.22 -22.78
CA ILE A 4 0.36 -5.75 -22.59
C ILE A 4 0.15 -5.37 -21.14
N ILE A 5 -0.85 -5.97 -20.46
CA ILE A 5 -1.12 -5.71 -19.05
C ILE A 5 0.07 -6.18 -18.20
N GLU A 6 0.60 -7.36 -18.49
CA GLU A 6 1.78 -7.88 -17.79
C GLU A 6 3.03 -7.01 -18.00
N ASP A 7 3.27 -6.55 -19.23
CA ASP A 7 4.39 -5.67 -19.55
C ASP A 7 4.26 -4.30 -18.85
N LEU A 8 3.04 -3.74 -18.76
CA LEU A 8 2.77 -2.50 -18.02
C LEU A 8 2.99 -2.67 -16.52
N LYS A 9 2.59 -3.78 -15.92
CA LYS A 9 2.85 -4.11 -14.51
C LYS A 9 4.35 -4.22 -14.23
N LYS A 10 5.09 -4.93 -15.09
CA LYS A 10 6.54 -5.06 -14.99
C LYS A 10 7.24 -3.71 -15.12
N LEU A 11 6.81 -2.89 -16.08
CA LEU A 11 7.33 -1.53 -16.26
C LEU A 11 7.11 -0.67 -15.03
N LYS A 12 5.87 -0.65 -14.50
CA LYS A 12 5.54 0.10 -13.28
C LYS A 12 6.42 -0.33 -12.10
N SER A 13 6.51 -1.63 -11.85
CA SER A 13 7.35 -2.17 -10.77
C SER A 13 8.83 -1.81 -10.94
N ALA A 14 9.36 -1.91 -12.17
CA ALA A 14 10.75 -1.55 -12.46
C ALA A 14 11.03 -0.04 -12.27
N ILE A 15 10.08 0.82 -12.62
CA ILE A 15 10.18 2.27 -12.38
C ILE A 15 10.14 2.55 -10.89
N ILE A 16 9.20 1.97 -10.15
CA ILE A 16 9.07 2.10 -8.70
C ILE A 16 10.42 1.78 -8.03
N GLU A 17 11.06 0.65 -8.37
CA GLU A 17 12.34 0.28 -7.78
C GLU A 17 13.50 1.23 -8.12
N LYS A 18 13.38 2.03 -9.19
CA LYS A 18 14.43 2.96 -9.63
C LYS A 18 14.25 4.38 -9.12
N VAL A 19 13.00 4.85 -8.93
CA VAL A 19 12.73 6.25 -8.56
C VAL A 19 12.64 6.47 -7.06
N PHE A 20 12.43 5.42 -6.27
CA PHE A 20 12.46 5.50 -4.81
C PHE A 20 13.85 5.20 -4.25
N CYS A 21 14.14 5.75 -3.08
CA CYS A 21 15.45 5.68 -2.42
C CYS A 21 15.34 4.93 -1.08
N SER A 22 16.28 4.03 -0.83
CA SER A 22 16.43 3.42 0.51
C SER A 22 17.12 4.39 1.47
N PRO A 23 16.91 4.26 2.79
CA PRO A 23 17.52 5.16 3.79
C PRO A 23 19.04 5.23 3.74
N ASN A 24 19.70 4.16 3.27
CA ASN A 24 21.16 4.04 3.15
C ASN A 24 21.73 4.45 1.78
N GLN A 25 20.89 4.96 0.88
CA GLN A 25 21.29 5.45 -0.43
C GLN A 25 21.25 6.99 -0.45
N GLU A 26 22.17 7.64 -1.11
CA GLU A 26 22.17 9.11 -1.25
C GLU A 26 21.11 9.60 -2.22
N CYS A 27 20.92 8.87 -3.32
CA CYS A 27 19.94 9.19 -4.36
C CYS A 27 19.33 7.91 -4.95
N PRO A 28 18.16 8.01 -5.60
CA PRO A 28 17.57 6.92 -6.36
C PRO A 28 18.39 6.63 -7.62
N ILE A 29 18.17 5.45 -8.23
CA ILE A 29 18.85 5.06 -9.48
C ILE A 29 18.45 5.98 -10.64
N CYS A 30 17.18 6.35 -10.69
CA CYS A 30 16.65 7.30 -11.68
C CYS A 30 15.94 8.44 -10.94
N ARG A 31 16.17 9.65 -11.40
CA ARG A 31 15.55 10.84 -10.86
C ARG A 31 14.72 11.56 -11.92
N VAL A 32 13.68 12.26 -11.52
CA VAL A 32 12.89 13.08 -12.44
C VAL A 32 13.74 14.26 -12.91
N GLU A 33 13.75 14.52 -14.22
CA GLU A 33 14.48 15.63 -14.81
C GLU A 33 14.05 16.98 -14.21
N GLY A 34 15.03 17.86 -13.96
CA GLY A 34 14.81 19.19 -13.38
C GLY A 34 14.83 19.24 -11.85
N PHE A 35 15.03 18.11 -11.16
CA PHE A 35 15.16 18.08 -9.70
C PHE A 35 16.57 17.65 -9.29
N GLU A 36 17.29 18.56 -8.61
CA GLU A 36 18.66 18.35 -8.14
C GLU A 36 18.80 18.50 -6.62
N GLN A 37 17.75 18.95 -5.92
CA GLN A 37 17.74 19.17 -4.48
C GLN A 37 18.08 17.88 -3.75
N PRO A 38 18.87 17.92 -2.66
CA PRO A 38 19.20 16.73 -1.89
C PRO A 38 17.93 16.11 -1.27
N LEU A 39 17.90 14.78 -1.19
CA LEU A 39 16.83 14.08 -0.50
C LEU A 39 17.00 14.26 1.02
N THR A 40 15.88 14.44 1.71
CA THR A 40 15.84 14.58 3.17
C THR A 40 15.53 13.24 3.82
N THR A 41 16.25 12.92 4.88
CA THR A 41 15.97 11.73 5.70
C THR A 41 15.02 12.10 6.82
N TYR A 42 13.91 11.39 6.89
CA TYR A 42 12.88 11.52 7.93
C TYR A 42 12.78 10.23 8.73
N LYS A 43 12.46 10.34 10.01
CA LYS A 43 11.87 9.23 10.75
C LYS A 43 10.38 9.16 10.42
N MET A 44 9.78 7.98 10.51
CA MET A 44 8.35 7.85 10.25
C MET A 44 7.51 8.76 11.18
N ASN A 45 7.94 8.99 12.42
CA ASN A 45 7.31 9.96 13.34
C ASN A 45 7.30 11.41 12.84
N ASP A 46 8.21 11.78 11.94
CA ASP A 46 8.30 13.17 11.46
C ASP A 46 7.16 13.48 10.47
N PHE A 47 6.67 12.46 9.76
CA PHE A 47 5.64 12.62 8.72
C PHE A 47 4.38 11.76 8.95
N CYS A 48 4.35 10.90 9.97
CA CYS A 48 3.20 10.09 10.32
C CYS A 48 2.82 10.24 11.79
N SER A 49 1.53 10.12 12.08
CA SER A 49 1.03 9.99 13.44
C SER A 49 0.18 8.74 13.59
N ARG A 50 0.35 8.04 14.71
CA ARG A 50 -0.39 6.82 15.01
C ARG A 50 -1.86 7.08 15.15
N ILE A 51 -2.69 6.18 14.62
CA ILE A 51 -4.12 6.11 14.88
C ILE A 51 -4.35 5.09 15.99
N ALA A 52 -4.92 5.55 17.09
CA ALA A 52 -5.32 4.72 18.23
C ALA A 52 -6.82 4.88 18.55
N THR A 53 -7.54 5.64 17.74
CA THR A 53 -8.99 5.86 17.88
C THR A 53 -9.71 4.54 17.77
N LYS A 54 -10.55 4.24 18.77
CA LYS A 54 -11.35 3.03 18.82
C LYS A 54 -12.73 3.26 18.24
N ASN A 55 -13.32 2.20 17.72
CA ASN A 55 -14.70 2.15 17.27
C ASN A 55 -15.67 2.15 18.45
N LYS A 56 -15.67 3.25 19.23
CA LYS A 56 -16.56 3.40 20.38
C LYS A 56 -18.02 3.26 19.94
N ASP A 57 -18.82 2.61 20.77
CA ASP A 57 -20.25 2.40 20.51
C ASP A 57 -20.55 1.54 19.26
N ALA A 58 -19.54 0.83 18.71
CA ALA A 58 -19.66 -0.03 17.53
C ALA A 58 -20.36 0.66 16.33
N LYS A 59 -20.09 1.97 16.12
CA LYS A 59 -20.75 2.77 15.08
C LYS A 59 -20.43 2.30 13.68
N CYS A 60 -19.18 1.84 13.44
CA CYS A 60 -18.77 1.26 12.17
C CYS A 60 -18.78 -0.27 12.27
N SER A 61 -19.51 -0.92 11.37
CA SER A 61 -19.60 -2.38 11.26
C SER A 61 -18.74 -2.96 10.13
N LEU A 62 -18.15 -2.12 9.26
CA LEU A 62 -17.32 -2.56 8.15
C LEU A 62 -15.95 -3.02 8.65
N VAL A 63 -15.76 -4.32 8.77
CA VAL A 63 -14.45 -4.88 9.11
C VAL A 63 -13.58 -4.99 7.88
N LEU A 64 -12.38 -4.39 7.96
CA LEU A 64 -11.39 -4.38 6.90
C LEU A 64 -10.28 -5.41 7.16
N THR A 65 -9.64 -5.84 6.08
CA THR A 65 -8.38 -6.57 6.09
C THR A 65 -7.46 -6.04 5.01
N ILE A 66 -6.15 -6.20 5.17
CA ILE A 66 -5.18 -5.93 4.10
C ILE A 66 -5.06 -7.19 3.24
N ALA A 67 -5.58 -7.10 2.02
CA ALA A 67 -5.23 -8.00 0.93
C ALA A 67 -4.07 -7.36 0.16
N ALA A 68 -2.87 -7.91 0.25
CA ALA A 68 -1.65 -7.23 -0.20
C ALA A 68 -1.70 -6.74 -1.67
N GLN A 69 -2.42 -7.47 -2.54
CA GLN A 69 -2.61 -7.11 -3.95
C GLN A 69 -3.81 -6.17 -4.20
N TYR A 70 -4.79 -6.12 -3.30
CA TYR A 70 -6.07 -5.42 -3.50
C TYR A 70 -6.27 -4.22 -2.57
N GLY A 71 -5.36 -4.02 -1.61
CA GLY A 71 -5.47 -2.93 -0.65
C GLY A 71 -6.27 -3.30 0.61
N LEU A 72 -6.90 -2.30 1.22
CA LEU A 72 -7.84 -2.48 2.32
C LEU A 72 -9.21 -2.83 1.75
N VAL A 73 -9.67 -4.04 2.04
CA VAL A 73 -10.91 -4.63 1.52
C VAL A 73 -11.82 -5.10 2.63
N ASN A 74 -13.11 -5.26 2.35
CA ASN A 74 -14.07 -5.86 3.27
C ASN A 74 -13.64 -7.30 3.59
N GLN A 75 -13.41 -7.59 4.87
CA GLN A 75 -12.90 -8.87 5.35
C GLN A 75 -13.87 -10.02 5.04
N GLU A 76 -15.16 -9.82 5.28
CA GLU A 76 -16.16 -10.85 5.05
C GLU A 76 -16.27 -11.24 3.58
N SER A 77 -16.33 -10.24 2.69
CA SER A 77 -16.36 -10.47 1.24
C SER A 77 -15.09 -11.14 0.73
N PHE A 78 -13.93 -10.84 1.33
CA PHE A 78 -12.66 -11.39 0.90
C PHE A 78 -12.46 -12.85 1.30
N PHE A 79 -12.88 -13.22 2.53
CA PHE A 79 -12.72 -14.59 3.04
C PHE A 79 -13.96 -15.46 2.87
N ASN A 80 -15.07 -14.93 2.36
CA ASN A 80 -16.40 -15.58 2.29
C ASN A 80 -16.86 -16.13 3.65
N LYS A 81 -16.42 -15.52 4.76
CA LYS A 81 -16.80 -15.86 6.14
C LYS A 81 -16.49 -14.69 7.07
N SER A 82 -17.25 -14.59 8.15
CA SER A 82 -16.90 -13.69 9.25
C SER A 82 -15.73 -14.29 10.05
N VAL A 83 -14.63 -13.53 10.15
CA VAL A 83 -13.41 -13.88 10.92
C VAL A 83 -13.24 -12.92 12.09
N ALA A 84 -13.92 -11.78 12.05
CA ALA A 84 -13.86 -10.76 13.09
C ALA A 84 -14.58 -11.22 14.36
N SER A 85 -14.17 -10.64 15.50
CA SER A 85 -14.91 -10.74 16.75
C SER A 85 -16.31 -10.10 16.60
N GLU A 86 -17.32 -10.64 17.28
CA GLU A 86 -18.65 -10.01 17.39
C GLU A 86 -18.56 -8.60 18.00
N ASN A 87 -17.61 -8.39 18.91
CA ASN A 87 -17.39 -7.10 19.55
C ASN A 87 -16.29 -6.31 18.81
N LEU A 88 -16.68 -5.29 18.08
CA LEU A 88 -15.81 -4.41 17.29
C LEU A 88 -15.36 -3.14 18.03
N THR A 89 -15.80 -2.92 19.28
CA THR A 89 -15.49 -1.67 20.02
C THR A 89 -13.99 -1.50 20.33
N GLY A 90 -13.26 -2.61 20.40
CA GLY A 90 -11.81 -2.63 20.57
C GLY A 90 -10.99 -2.41 19.30
N TYR A 91 -11.61 -2.41 18.12
CA TYR A 91 -10.93 -2.23 16.85
C TYR A 91 -10.54 -0.77 16.61
N TYR A 92 -9.53 -0.53 15.78
CA TYR A 92 -9.19 0.83 15.34
C TYR A 92 -10.16 1.27 14.25
N LEU A 93 -10.66 2.51 14.36
CA LEU A 93 -11.44 3.17 13.32
C LEU A 93 -10.51 3.92 12.39
N LEU A 94 -10.57 3.59 11.10
CA LEU A 94 -9.86 4.27 10.03
C LEU A 94 -10.83 5.04 9.15
N HIS A 95 -10.33 6.17 8.64
CA HIS A 95 -11.01 6.98 7.63
C HIS A 95 -10.27 6.93 6.30
N LYS A 96 -10.96 7.27 5.23
CA LYS A 96 -10.40 7.35 3.88
C LYS A 96 -9.13 8.20 3.85
N GLY A 97 -8.11 7.72 3.15
CA GLY A 97 -6.79 8.34 3.08
C GLY A 97 -5.81 7.90 4.18
N GLU A 98 -6.29 7.25 5.23
CA GLU A 98 -5.44 6.74 6.30
C GLU A 98 -4.85 5.37 5.95
N PHE A 99 -3.70 5.06 6.56
CA PHE A 99 -2.89 3.89 6.22
C PHE A 99 -2.92 2.85 7.32
N ALA A 100 -2.72 1.58 6.92
CA ALA A 100 -2.49 0.49 7.83
C ALA A 100 -1.34 -0.40 7.36
N TYR A 101 -0.53 -0.89 8.29
CA TYR A 101 0.53 -1.85 8.08
C TYR A 101 0.16 -3.20 8.69
N ASN A 102 0.17 -4.24 7.87
CA ASN A 102 0.07 -5.62 8.28
C ASN A 102 1.47 -6.21 8.45
N ARG A 103 1.83 -6.60 9.66
CA ARG A 103 3.12 -7.24 9.98
C ARG A 103 3.18 -8.73 9.60
N SER A 104 2.10 -9.29 9.06
CA SER A 104 2.07 -10.70 8.67
C SER A 104 2.79 -10.92 7.36
N TYR A 105 3.63 -11.96 7.34
CA TYR A 105 4.21 -12.47 6.11
C TYR A 105 3.12 -13.01 5.17
N SER A 106 3.25 -12.71 3.90
CA SER A 106 2.47 -13.33 2.83
C SER A 106 3.34 -13.50 1.58
N ALA A 107 2.95 -14.41 0.69
CA ALA A 107 3.72 -14.69 -0.52
C ALA A 107 3.95 -13.42 -1.35
N GLY A 108 5.22 -13.07 -1.58
CA GLY A 108 5.63 -11.82 -2.26
C GLY A 108 5.66 -10.57 -1.38
N TYR A 109 5.37 -10.70 -0.07
CA TYR A 109 5.37 -9.61 0.91
C TYR A 109 6.08 -10.03 2.19
N ASP A 110 7.38 -10.26 2.07
CA ASP A 110 8.23 -10.79 3.15
C ASP A 110 8.30 -9.86 4.37
N TRP A 111 8.09 -8.58 4.17
CA TRP A 111 8.10 -7.53 5.19
C TRP A 111 6.70 -7.03 5.55
N GLY A 112 5.65 -7.82 5.20
CA GLY A 112 4.28 -7.40 5.35
C GLY A 112 3.85 -6.39 4.27
N ALA A 113 2.69 -5.77 4.46
CA ALA A 113 2.13 -4.84 3.49
C ALA A 113 1.58 -3.59 4.16
N VAL A 114 1.85 -2.43 3.59
CA VAL A 114 1.24 -1.14 3.96
C VAL A 114 0.24 -0.76 2.89
N LYS A 115 -0.99 -0.42 3.28
CA LYS A 115 -2.04 -0.01 2.34
C LYS A 115 -2.83 1.17 2.90
N ARG A 116 -3.30 2.03 1.98
CA ARG A 116 -4.18 3.16 2.27
C ARG A 116 -5.63 2.75 2.10
N LEU A 117 -6.52 3.33 2.90
CA LEU A 117 -7.97 3.15 2.76
C LEU A 117 -8.48 4.06 1.64
N ASP A 118 -8.73 3.48 0.47
CA ASP A 118 -9.17 4.22 -0.73
C ASP A 118 -10.65 3.97 -1.08
N ASN A 119 -11.14 2.75 -0.83
CA ASN A 119 -12.42 2.27 -1.38
C ASN A 119 -13.63 2.53 -0.46
N TYR A 120 -13.42 2.90 0.79
CA TYR A 120 -14.47 3.12 1.79
C TYR A 120 -14.19 4.43 2.52
N ASP A 121 -15.25 5.12 2.97
CA ASP A 121 -15.12 6.37 3.72
C ASP A 121 -14.59 6.12 5.13
N GLU A 122 -14.98 4.99 5.74
CA GLU A 122 -14.46 4.51 7.02
C GLU A 122 -14.52 2.98 7.10
N GLY A 123 -13.77 2.41 8.05
CA GLY A 123 -13.81 0.99 8.37
C GLY A 123 -12.99 0.67 9.61
N VAL A 124 -13.16 -0.52 10.14
CA VAL A 124 -12.46 -0.94 11.37
C VAL A 124 -11.43 -2.02 11.12
N LEU A 125 -10.30 -1.91 11.79
CA LEU A 125 -9.19 -2.86 11.74
C LEU A 125 -8.84 -3.41 13.13
N SER A 126 -8.46 -4.67 13.17
CA SER A 126 -7.92 -5.31 14.37
C SER A 126 -6.69 -4.55 14.89
N THR A 127 -6.46 -4.60 16.20
CA THR A 127 -5.28 -4.00 16.86
C THR A 127 -3.95 -4.66 16.50
N LEU A 128 -3.98 -5.74 15.73
CA LEU A 128 -2.78 -6.37 15.17
C LEU A 128 -2.12 -5.50 14.10
N TYR A 129 -2.89 -4.63 13.45
CA TYR A 129 -2.39 -3.68 12.46
C TYR A 129 -1.80 -2.44 13.12
N ILE A 130 -0.81 -1.84 12.50
CA ILE A 130 -0.31 -0.51 12.85
C ILE A 130 -0.99 0.50 11.92
N CYS A 131 -1.87 1.32 12.50
CA CYS A 131 -2.66 2.30 11.75
C CYS A 131 -2.06 3.69 11.95
N PHE A 132 -1.99 4.49 10.87
CA PHE A 132 -1.41 5.81 10.91
C PHE A 132 -2.00 6.75 9.84
N LYS A 133 -1.92 8.04 10.12
CA LYS A 133 -2.19 9.13 9.18
C LYS A 133 -0.92 9.90 8.89
N ILE A 134 -0.87 10.55 7.75
CA ILE A 134 0.31 11.28 7.28
C ILE A 134 0.17 12.80 7.44
N ASN A 135 1.31 13.47 7.43
CA ASN A 135 1.40 14.92 7.28
C ASN A 135 1.67 15.24 5.80
N GLU A 136 0.66 15.66 5.08
CA GLU A 136 0.73 15.93 3.64
C GLU A 136 1.58 17.17 3.28
N THR A 137 2.06 17.91 4.27
CA THR A 137 3.04 18.99 4.02
C THR A 137 4.47 18.46 3.81
N ILE A 138 4.73 17.23 4.22
CA ILE A 138 6.05 16.58 4.13
C ILE A 138 6.04 15.48 3.06
N VAL A 139 4.98 14.69 3.01
CA VAL A 139 4.88 13.56 2.07
C VAL A 139 3.51 13.53 1.40
N ASP A 140 3.52 13.44 0.07
CA ASP A 140 2.32 13.24 -0.73
C ASP A 140 1.72 11.85 -0.49
N SER A 141 0.40 11.77 -0.35
CA SER A 141 -0.31 10.53 -0.01
C SER A 141 -0.19 9.46 -1.09
N ASP A 142 -0.28 9.84 -2.37
CA ASP A 142 -0.12 8.91 -3.49
C ASP A 142 1.34 8.48 -3.65
N TYR A 143 2.29 9.41 -3.43
CA TYR A 143 3.73 9.10 -3.41
C TYR A 143 4.03 8.01 -2.37
N LEU A 144 3.50 8.14 -1.16
CA LEU A 144 3.70 7.17 -0.09
C LEU A 144 3.07 5.82 -0.42
N THR A 145 1.92 5.81 -1.09
CA THR A 145 1.28 4.57 -1.57
C THR A 145 2.21 3.80 -2.51
N TYR A 146 2.82 4.48 -3.49
CA TYR A 146 3.79 3.86 -4.39
C TYR A 146 5.12 3.50 -3.71
N TYR A 147 5.57 4.33 -2.76
CA TYR A 147 6.78 4.04 -1.99
C TYR A 147 6.67 2.71 -1.24
N PHE A 148 5.52 2.44 -0.62
CA PHE A 148 5.27 1.18 0.08
C PHE A 148 5.03 -0.02 -0.85
N GLU A 149 4.87 0.19 -2.14
CA GLU A 149 4.92 -0.87 -3.15
C GLU A 149 6.36 -1.24 -3.57
N SER A 150 7.35 -0.40 -3.25
CA SER A 150 8.77 -0.67 -3.48
C SER A 150 9.38 -1.55 -2.40
N THR A 151 10.61 -2.03 -2.64
CA THR A 151 11.43 -2.71 -1.62
C THR A 151 12.24 -1.73 -0.75
N LYS A 152 12.18 -0.42 -1.05
CA LYS A 152 13.10 0.57 -0.46
C LYS A 152 12.89 0.79 1.04
N TRP A 153 11.68 0.63 1.54
CA TRP A 153 11.36 0.74 2.97
C TRP A 153 11.70 -0.52 3.79
N HIS A 154 11.94 -1.66 3.12
CA HIS A 154 12.24 -2.93 3.79
C HIS A 154 13.53 -2.85 4.61
N ARG A 155 14.52 -2.05 4.17
CA ARG A 155 15.78 -1.88 4.89
C ARG A 155 15.57 -1.33 6.29
N GLY A 156 14.71 -0.33 6.44
CA GLY A 156 14.37 0.23 7.75
C GLY A 156 13.75 -0.79 8.70
N LEU A 157 12.97 -1.75 8.16
CA LEU A 157 12.41 -2.84 8.95
C LEU A 157 13.44 -3.91 9.28
N SER A 158 14.32 -4.26 8.33
CA SER A 158 15.34 -5.28 8.56
C SER A 158 16.32 -4.89 9.65
N ASP A 159 16.58 -3.59 9.81
CA ASP A 159 17.48 -3.06 10.83
C ASP A 159 16.90 -3.14 12.25
N ILE A 160 15.57 -3.21 12.38
CA ILE A 160 14.86 -3.28 13.67
C ILE A 160 14.22 -4.64 13.96
N ALA A 161 14.01 -5.46 12.95
CA ALA A 161 13.50 -6.82 13.11
C ALA A 161 14.64 -7.71 13.64
N GLY A 162 14.62 -8.01 14.94
CA GLY A 162 15.60 -8.87 15.58
C GLY A 162 15.64 -10.29 15.00
N GLU A 163 16.73 -11.02 15.26
CA GLU A 163 16.83 -12.45 14.97
C GLU A 163 15.69 -13.19 15.66
N GLY A 164 14.94 -14.00 14.91
CA GLY A 164 13.72 -14.67 15.39
C GLY A 164 12.40 -14.05 14.94
N ALA A 165 12.46 -13.05 14.07
CA ALA A 165 11.34 -12.27 13.57
C ALA A 165 10.24 -13.05 12.82
N ARG A 166 10.33 -14.37 12.69
CA ARG A 166 9.43 -15.19 11.86
C ARG A 166 8.69 -16.29 12.63
N ASN A 167 8.56 -16.19 13.94
CA ASN A 167 7.71 -17.12 14.67
C ASN A 167 6.24 -16.86 14.32
N HIS A 168 5.58 -17.88 13.77
CA HIS A 168 4.16 -17.88 13.39
C HIS A 168 3.77 -16.88 12.28
N GLY A 169 4.70 -16.48 11.39
CA GLY A 169 4.37 -15.61 10.25
C GLY A 169 4.15 -14.12 10.57
N LEU A 170 4.39 -13.69 11.82
CA LEU A 170 4.37 -12.31 12.24
C LEU A 170 5.79 -11.76 12.40
N LEU A 171 6.04 -10.58 11.85
CA LEU A 171 7.28 -9.84 12.09
C LEU A 171 7.26 -9.27 13.52
N ASN A 172 8.34 -9.53 14.25
CA ASN A 172 8.52 -8.97 15.60
C ASN A 172 9.03 -7.53 15.52
N VAL A 173 8.16 -6.64 15.07
CA VAL A 173 8.41 -5.20 14.96
C VAL A 173 7.55 -4.50 16.00
N SER A 174 8.20 -3.85 16.97
CA SER A 174 7.48 -3.05 17.95
C SER A 174 6.89 -1.80 17.28
N MET A 175 5.82 -1.27 17.86
CA MET A 175 5.21 -0.05 17.35
C MET A 175 6.18 1.14 17.42
N THR A 176 6.93 1.26 18.50
CA THR A 176 7.92 2.32 18.69
C THR A 176 9.04 2.24 17.63
N ASP A 177 9.55 1.03 17.38
CA ASP A 177 10.61 0.84 16.39
C ASP A 177 10.11 1.13 14.99
N TYR A 178 8.88 0.72 14.63
CA TYR A 178 8.25 1.03 13.35
C TYR A 178 8.20 2.53 13.10
N PHE A 179 7.75 3.32 14.05
CA PHE A 179 7.68 4.78 13.92
C PHE A 179 9.06 5.47 14.00
N ASN A 180 10.11 4.79 14.39
CA ASN A 180 11.49 5.26 14.34
C ASN A 180 12.24 4.83 13.07
N THR A 181 11.64 4.04 12.18
CA THR A 181 12.26 3.70 10.89
C THR A 181 12.57 4.95 10.09
N LYS A 182 13.71 4.90 9.38
CA LYS A 182 14.17 6.02 8.55
C LYS A 182 13.68 5.85 7.12
N HIS A 183 13.30 6.94 6.50
CA HIS A 183 12.84 7.03 5.12
C HIS A 183 13.50 8.23 4.46
N ARG A 184 13.70 8.19 3.15
CA ARG A 184 14.38 9.25 2.43
C ARG A 184 13.53 9.72 1.26
N PHE A 185 13.16 11.01 1.30
CA PHE A 185 12.22 11.58 0.34
C PHE A 185 12.78 12.82 -0.32
N PRO A 186 12.44 13.06 -1.61
CA PRO A 186 12.69 14.34 -2.27
C PRO A 186 11.71 15.42 -1.81
N VAL A 187 11.89 16.63 -2.29
CA VAL A 187 10.94 17.72 -2.10
C VAL A 187 9.55 17.37 -2.65
N ILE A 188 8.50 17.99 -2.10
CA ILE A 188 7.10 17.63 -2.39
C ILE A 188 6.75 17.78 -3.89
N GLU A 189 7.37 18.71 -4.57
CA GLU A 189 7.19 18.94 -6.02
C GLU A 189 7.70 17.74 -6.84
N GLU A 190 8.85 17.18 -6.46
CA GLU A 190 9.37 15.98 -7.11
C GLU A 190 8.54 14.75 -6.78
N GLN A 191 8.04 14.62 -5.54
CA GLN A 191 7.10 13.56 -5.16
C GLN A 191 5.87 13.58 -6.08
N LYS A 192 5.26 14.75 -6.29
CA LYS A 192 4.10 14.92 -7.18
C LYS A 192 4.43 14.62 -8.64
N ALA A 193 5.64 14.94 -9.11
CA ALA A 193 6.08 14.61 -10.46
C ALA A 193 6.20 13.09 -10.65
N ILE A 194 6.76 12.38 -9.67
CA ILE A 194 6.84 10.90 -9.65
C ILE A 194 5.43 10.31 -9.67
N VAL A 195 4.52 10.80 -8.82
CA VAL A 195 3.12 10.37 -8.78
C VAL A 195 2.44 10.54 -10.12
N LYS A 196 2.58 11.70 -10.75
CA LYS A 196 2.00 11.97 -12.09
C LYS A 196 2.46 10.95 -13.13
N MET A 197 3.74 10.60 -13.13
CA MET A 197 4.30 9.59 -14.03
C MET A 197 3.73 8.19 -13.75
N LEU A 198 3.70 7.77 -12.48
CA LEU A 198 3.21 6.44 -12.08
C LEU A 198 1.69 6.31 -12.29
N ASN A 199 0.93 7.37 -12.03
CA ASN A 199 -0.51 7.42 -12.29
C ASN A 199 -0.81 7.28 -13.80
N ALA A 200 -0.01 7.86 -14.67
CA ALA A 200 -0.17 7.71 -16.11
C ALA A 200 0.00 6.24 -16.57
N ILE A 201 0.93 5.49 -15.96
CA ILE A 201 1.14 4.06 -16.24
C ILE A 201 -0.03 3.24 -15.67
N THR A 202 -0.43 3.53 -14.44
CA THR A 202 -1.57 2.85 -13.77
C THR A 202 -2.87 3.04 -14.54
N GLU A 203 -3.10 4.23 -15.08
CA GLU A 203 -4.28 4.50 -15.91
C GLU A 203 -4.24 3.74 -17.25
N LYS A 204 -3.07 3.61 -17.88
CA LYS A 204 -2.90 2.76 -19.07
C LYS A 204 -3.17 1.29 -18.76
N GLU A 205 -2.67 0.79 -17.62
CA GLU A 205 -2.91 -0.57 -17.15
C GLU A 205 -4.41 -0.81 -16.92
N ARG A 206 -5.09 0.12 -16.24
CA ARG A 206 -6.54 0.07 -15.99
C ARG A 206 -7.34 0.02 -17.29
N LYS A 207 -7.03 0.91 -18.26
CA LYS A 207 -7.69 0.92 -19.56
C LYS A 207 -7.47 -0.36 -20.36
N ALA A 208 -6.24 -0.90 -20.34
CA ALA A 208 -5.93 -2.17 -20.99
C ALA A 208 -6.72 -3.32 -20.35
N THR A 209 -6.85 -3.36 -19.03
CA THR A 209 -7.64 -4.36 -18.32
C THR A 209 -9.13 -4.29 -18.70
N MET A 210 -9.73 -3.10 -18.64
CA MET A 210 -11.13 -2.89 -19.02
C MET A 210 -11.41 -3.30 -20.46
N LEU A 211 -10.51 -2.95 -21.39
CA LEU A 211 -10.64 -3.36 -22.79
C LEU A 211 -10.55 -4.88 -22.95
N GLY A 212 -9.69 -5.56 -22.17
CA GLY A 212 -9.60 -7.02 -22.13
C GLY A 212 -10.89 -7.68 -21.69
N GLU A 213 -11.48 -7.19 -20.62
CA GLU A 213 -12.76 -7.68 -20.12
C GLU A 213 -13.89 -7.47 -21.13
N CYS A 214 -13.91 -6.31 -21.81
CA CYS A 214 -14.87 -6.01 -22.86
C CYS A 214 -14.77 -7.03 -24.01
N PHE A 215 -13.57 -7.30 -24.51
CA PHE A 215 -13.37 -8.31 -25.56
C PHE A 215 -13.75 -9.73 -25.11
N GLN A 216 -13.50 -10.10 -23.88
CA GLN A 216 -13.91 -11.39 -23.33
C GLN A 216 -15.45 -11.52 -23.32
N LYS A 217 -16.16 -10.48 -22.86
CA LYS A 217 -17.63 -10.44 -22.88
C LYS A 217 -18.18 -10.52 -24.30
N GLN A 218 -17.60 -9.76 -25.23
CA GLN A 218 -17.99 -9.79 -26.65
C GLN A 218 -17.77 -11.16 -27.26
N LYS A 219 -16.62 -11.80 -27.01
CA LYS A 219 -16.35 -13.18 -27.48
C LYS A 219 -17.40 -14.16 -26.95
N GLN A 220 -17.71 -14.12 -25.67
CA GLN A 220 -18.70 -14.97 -25.05
C GLN A 220 -20.11 -14.79 -25.67
N TYR A 221 -20.48 -13.53 -25.92
CA TYR A 221 -21.75 -13.19 -26.58
C TYR A 221 -21.81 -13.81 -27.99
N LEU A 222 -20.80 -13.58 -28.82
CA LEU A 222 -20.75 -14.12 -30.19
C LEU A 222 -20.79 -15.66 -30.21
N LEU A 223 -20.04 -16.33 -29.33
CA LEU A 223 -20.06 -17.77 -29.21
C LEU A 223 -21.48 -18.30 -28.89
N ARG A 224 -22.20 -17.64 -27.99
CA ARG A 224 -23.59 -18.01 -27.66
C ARG A 224 -24.54 -17.85 -28.86
N GLN A 225 -24.30 -16.87 -29.73
CA GLN A 225 -25.12 -16.66 -30.93
C GLN A 225 -24.81 -17.67 -32.03
N MET A 226 -23.61 -18.24 -32.06
CA MET A 226 -23.19 -19.19 -33.09
C MET A 226 -23.59 -20.63 -32.80
N PHE A 227 -23.93 -20.98 -31.56
CA PHE A 227 -24.22 -22.35 -31.11
C PHE A 227 -25.63 -22.49 -30.50
N ILE A 228 -26.59 -21.68 -30.94
CA ILE A 228 -28.02 -21.85 -30.66
C ILE A 228 -28.67 -22.70 -31.76
#